data_e7409a999e3543d236ee1641001836c3
#
_entry.id   e7409a999e3543d236ee1641001836c3
#
_cell.length_a   1.000
_cell.length_b   1.000
_cell.length_c   1.000
_cell.angle_alpha   90.00
_cell.angle_beta   90.00
_cell.angle_gamma   90.00
#
_symmetry.space_group_name_H-M   'P 1'
#
loop_
_entity.id
_entity.type
_entity.pdbx_description
1 polymer ?
#
loop_
_entity_poly.entity_id
_entity_poly.type
_entity_poly.pdbx_seq_one_letter_code
_entity_poly.pdbx_strand_id
1 'polypeptide(L)'
;MSHRYSSAVVLGASMSGLLAARALSGHFERVIIVERDVLPEGEALRKGVPQAAHAHGLLVSGYRVMDAYFPRMMSELEAMGAPVGDIVGDFLWFQYGRWKLRHPSGLRGITVSRPCLEAAMRRRVKRLGNVTFLESTDGVRPIFDPADGRVTGFIARSRDRSVNQTLDAELVVDASGRGSQSPKWLEESGFGKPEEISVKVNVGYATRICERRPGDLFNSIGVIVSGTPPTGTRAAGVLAAE
;
A
#
# COMPACT_ATOMS: atom_id res chain seq x y z
N MET A 1 -24.73 -10.61 5.96
CA MET A 1 -24.98 -9.16 6.24
C MET A 1 -25.57 -8.58 4.98
N SER A 2 -26.67 -7.83 5.06
CA SER A 2 -27.17 -7.11 3.88
C SER A 2 -26.24 -5.94 3.59
N HIS A 3 -25.76 -5.82 2.36
CA HIS A 3 -24.96 -4.69 1.92
C HIS A 3 -25.86 -3.45 1.80
N ARG A 4 -25.30 -2.29 2.13
CA ARG A 4 -26.03 -1.03 2.12
C ARG A 4 -26.03 -0.35 0.74
N TYR A 5 -25.01 -0.63 -0.07
CA TYR A 5 -24.73 0.00 -1.35
C TYR A 5 -24.50 -1.05 -2.45
N SER A 6 -24.79 -0.67 -3.69
CA SER A 6 -24.72 -1.58 -4.84
C SER A 6 -23.26 -1.83 -5.27
N SER A 7 -22.54 -0.81 -5.69
CA SER A 7 -21.22 -1.01 -6.25
C SER A 7 -20.22 0.10 -5.96
N ALA A 8 -18.94 -0.30 -5.82
CA ALA A 8 -17.81 0.61 -5.71
C ALA A 8 -16.70 0.24 -6.70
N VAL A 9 -15.99 1.24 -7.21
CA VAL A 9 -14.80 1.07 -8.06
C VAL A 9 -13.57 1.58 -7.30
N VAL A 10 -12.49 0.80 -7.33
CA VAL A 10 -11.20 1.14 -6.74
C VAL A 10 -10.14 1.16 -7.84
N LEU A 11 -9.43 2.26 -8.00
CA LEU A 11 -8.37 2.41 -8.98
C LEU A 11 -7.02 2.04 -8.36
N GLY A 12 -6.36 1.03 -8.90
CA GLY A 12 -5.08 0.49 -8.43
C GLY A 12 -5.22 -0.67 -7.44
N ALA A 13 -4.38 -1.67 -7.62
CA ALA A 13 -4.34 -2.91 -6.83
C ALA A 13 -3.02 -3.04 -6.03
N SER A 14 -2.45 -1.94 -5.56
CA SER A 14 -1.37 -1.93 -4.58
C SER A 14 -1.95 -1.81 -3.16
N MET A 15 -1.12 -1.59 -2.15
CA MET A 15 -1.52 -1.60 -0.73
C MET A 15 -2.78 -0.79 -0.44
N SER A 16 -2.85 0.46 -0.91
CA SER A 16 -4.00 1.34 -0.66
C SER A 16 -5.28 0.82 -1.30
N GLY A 17 -5.20 0.36 -2.56
CA GLY A 17 -6.36 -0.18 -3.26
C GLY A 17 -6.84 -1.51 -2.69
N LEU A 18 -5.93 -2.40 -2.31
CA LEU A 18 -6.29 -3.66 -1.66
C LEU A 18 -6.95 -3.44 -0.29
N LEU A 19 -6.45 -2.48 0.49
CA LEU A 19 -7.07 -2.09 1.77
C LEU A 19 -8.44 -1.45 1.56
N ALA A 20 -8.56 -0.54 0.60
CA ALA A 20 -9.83 0.10 0.25
C ALA A 20 -10.86 -0.96 -0.16
N ALA A 21 -10.50 -1.85 -1.07
CA ALA A 21 -11.38 -2.93 -1.51
C ALA A 21 -11.81 -3.85 -0.35
N ARG A 22 -10.87 -4.19 0.56
CA ARG A 22 -11.20 -4.96 1.76
C ARG A 22 -12.17 -4.21 2.68
N ALA A 23 -11.97 -2.93 2.90
CA ALA A 23 -12.87 -2.10 3.72
C ALA A 23 -14.26 -2.03 3.09
N LEU A 24 -14.32 -1.75 1.79
CA LEU A 24 -15.58 -1.60 1.05
C LEU A 24 -16.35 -2.93 0.89
N SER A 25 -15.66 -4.06 0.89
CA SER A 25 -16.31 -5.37 0.71
C SER A 25 -17.36 -5.71 1.77
N GLY A 26 -17.31 -5.07 2.95
CA GLY A 26 -18.33 -5.21 3.99
C GLY A 26 -19.55 -4.30 3.81
N HIS A 27 -19.52 -3.37 2.86
CA HIS A 27 -20.54 -2.34 2.69
C HIS A 27 -21.21 -2.34 1.31
N PHE A 28 -20.56 -2.88 0.30
CA PHE A 28 -21.02 -2.90 -1.08
C PHE A 28 -21.29 -4.34 -1.55
N GLU A 29 -22.32 -4.50 -2.36
CA GLU A 29 -22.63 -5.79 -2.98
C GLU A 29 -21.52 -6.20 -3.96
N ARG A 30 -20.91 -5.24 -4.62
CA ARG A 30 -19.83 -5.45 -5.58
C ARG A 30 -18.74 -4.39 -5.43
N VAL A 31 -17.49 -4.82 -5.39
CA VAL A 31 -16.30 -3.96 -5.43
C VAL A 31 -15.46 -4.37 -6.64
N ILE A 32 -15.16 -3.42 -7.51
CA ILE A 32 -14.36 -3.65 -8.72
C ILE A 32 -13.03 -2.93 -8.58
N ILE A 33 -11.92 -3.67 -8.60
CA ILE A 33 -10.58 -3.10 -8.64
C ILE A 33 -10.14 -3.02 -10.10
N VAL A 34 -9.82 -1.80 -10.55
CA VAL A 34 -9.27 -1.53 -11.89
C VAL A 34 -7.75 -1.39 -11.74
N GLU A 35 -7.00 -2.30 -12.36
CA GLU A 35 -5.53 -2.32 -12.29
C GLU A 35 -4.94 -2.36 -13.70
N ARG A 36 -4.00 -1.45 -13.95
CA ARG A 36 -3.34 -1.34 -15.25
C ARG A 36 -2.33 -2.45 -15.54
N ASP A 37 -1.72 -3.01 -14.49
CA ASP A 37 -0.76 -4.11 -14.60
C ASP A 37 -1.49 -5.46 -14.61
N VAL A 38 -0.85 -6.48 -15.16
CA VAL A 38 -1.18 -7.86 -14.86
C VAL A 38 -0.59 -8.19 -13.50
N LEU A 39 -1.41 -8.69 -12.60
CA LEU A 39 -0.98 -8.97 -11.23
C LEU A 39 -0.28 -10.32 -11.14
N PRO A 40 0.90 -10.39 -10.52
CA PRO A 40 1.58 -11.67 -10.32
C PRO A 40 0.80 -12.56 -9.35
N GLU A 41 0.83 -13.85 -9.55
CA GLU A 41 0.20 -14.82 -8.61
C GLU A 41 0.91 -14.86 -7.26
N GLY A 42 2.24 -14.73 -7.27
CA GLY A 42 3.10 -14.76 -6.09
C GLY A 42 3.72 -13.41 -5.76
N GLU A 43 4.87 -13.50 -5.12
CA GLU A 43 5.72 -12.37 -4.75
C GLU A 43 6.55 -11.94 -5.95
N ALA A 44 6.36 -10.73 -6.41
CA ALA A 44 7.15 -10.17 -7.50
C ALA A 44 7.17 -8.64 -7.45
N LEU A 45 8.25 -8.07 -7.94
CA LEU A 45 8.33 -6.64 -8.20
C LEU A 45 7.42 -6.28 -9.37
N ARG A 46 6.70 -5.16 -9.24
CA ARG A 46 5.83 -4.64 -10.30
C ARG A 46 6.33 -3.30 -10.80
N LYS A 47 6.20 -3.07 -12.10
CA LYS A 47 6.60 -1.80 -12.73
C LYS A 47 5.86 -0.60 -12.13
N GLY A 48 4.60 -0.76 -11.77
CA GLY A 48 3.76 0.26 -11.14
C GLY A 48 4.11 0.57 -9.68
N VAL A 49 5.00 -0.20 -9.04
CA VAL A 49 5.37 -0.07 -7.63
C VAL A 49 6.89 -0.02 -7.46
N PRO A 50 7.59 0.99 -8.00
CA PRO A 50 9.05 1.05 -8.01
C PRO A 50 9.68 1.03 -6.61
N GLN A 51 8.99 1.56 -5.60
CA GLN A 51 9.42 1.53 -4.20
C GLN A 51 9.46 0.12 -3.59
N ALA A 52 8.90 -0.89 -4.25
CA ALA A 52 8.88 -2.25 -3.74
C ALA A 52 10.26 -2.91 -3.65
N ALA A 53 11.26 -2.37 -4.35
CA ALA A 53 12.66 -2.82 -4.28
C ALA A 53 13.41 -2.34 -3.03
N HIS A 54 12.82 -1.44 -2.25
CA HIS A 54 13.42 -0.92 -1.03
C HIS A 54 12.98 -1.68 0.22
N ALA A 55 13.69 -1.45 1.34
CA ALA A 55 13.33 -2.02 2.64
C ALA A 55 11.94 -1.53 3.08
N HIS A 56 11.12 -2.44 3.58
CA HIS A 56 9.77 -2.17 4.05
C HIS A 56 9.51 -2.76 5.43
N GLY A 57 8.51 -2.22 6.09
CA GLY A 57 7.98 -2.74 7.34
C GLY A 57 6.69 -2.02 7.71
N LEU A 58 5.95 -2.60 8.61
CA LEU A 58 4.78 -1.98 9.22
C LEU A 58 5.13 -1.62 10.66
N LEU A 59 5.08 -0.34 10.96
CA LEU A 59 5.11 0.16 12.33
C LEU A 59 3.77 -0.12 13.02
N VAL A 60 3.68 0.22 14.29
CA VAL A 60 2.57 -0.15 15.19
C VAL A 60 1.18 0.07 14.61
N SER A 61 0.91 1.26 14.06
CA SER A 61 -0.41 1.57 13.48
C SER A 61 -0.69 0.72 12.25
N GLY A 62 0.29 0.60 11.33
CA GLY A 62 0.16 -0.24 10.14
C GLY A 62 -0.05 -1.70 10.50
N TYR A 63 0.71 -2.23 11.45
CA TYR A 63 0.55 -3.59 11.97
C TYR A 63 -0.87 -3.83 12.50
N ARG A 64 -1.38 -2.95 13.37
CA ARG A 64 -2.73 -3.07 13.97
C ARG A 64 -3.84 -2.98 12.93
N VAL A 65 -3.75 -2.03 12.01
CA VAL A 65 -4.75 -1.87 10.94
C VAL A 65 -4.77 -3.10 10.03
N MET A 66 -3.60 -3.59 9.64
CA MET A 66 -3.52 -4.78 8.80
C MET A 66 -4.07 -6.02 9.49
N ASP A 67 -3.78 -6.21 10.78
CA ASP A 67 -4.29 -7.35 11.55
C ASP A 67 -5.81 -7.28 11.74
N ALA A 68 -6.37 -6.08 11.91
CA ALA A 68 -7.81 -5.86 12.01
C ALA A 68 -8.55 -6.17 10.68
N TYR A 69 -8.02 -5.70 9.55
CA TYR A 69 -8.64 -5.94 8.25
C TYR A 69 -8.36 -7.33 7.67
N PHE A 70 -7.23 -7.92 8.03
CA PHE A 70 -6.79 -9.24 7.57
C PHE A 70 -6.38 -10.13 8.75
N PRO A 71 -7.33 -10.62 9.54
CA PRO A 71 -7.03 -11.42 10.71
C PRO A 71 -6.07 -12.58 10.42
N ARG A 72 -5.10 -12.80 11.31
CA ARG A 72 -4.04 -13.82 11.20
C ARG A 72 -3.02 -13.60 10.10
N MET A 73 -3.09 -12.48 9.34
CA MET A 73 -2.10 -12.21 8.29
C MET A 73 -0.71 -11.96 8.87
N MET A 74 -0.62 -11.26 10.00
CA MET A 74 0.66 -11.00 10.65
C MET A 74 1.34 -12.29 11.12
N SER A 75 0.58 -13.20 11.72
CA SER A 75 1.09 -14.52 12.13
C SER A 75 1.51 -15.40 10.96
N GLU A 76 0.82 -15.30 9.81
CA GLU A 76 1.21 -16.01 8.60
C GLU A 76 2.52 -15.46 8.03
N LEU A 77 2.69 -14.15 7.98
CA LEU A 77 3.94 -13.52 7.53
C LEU A 77 5.11 -13.88 8.48
N GLU A 78 4.87 -13.89 9.78
CA GLU A 78 5.85 -14.33 10.78
C GLU A 78 6.27 -15.78 10.56
N ALA A 79 5.31 -16.67 10.29
CA ALA A 79 5.59 -18.07 9.97
C ALA A 79 6.33 -18.26 8.64
N MET A 80 6.24 -17.30 7.72
CA MET A 80 7.01 -17.25 6.48
C MET A 80 8.44 -16.69 6.68
N GLY A 81 8.79 -16.28 7.90
CA GLY A 81 10.11 -15.76 8.25
C GLY A 81 10.20 -14.25 8.41
N ALA A 82 9.12 -13.50 8.21
CA ALA A 82 9.11 -12.06 8.41
C ALA A 82 9.27 -11.71 9.90
N PRO A 83 10.32 -10.99 10.32
CA PRO A 83 10.55 -10.71 11.72
C PRO A 83 9.48 -9.78 12.30
N VAL A 84 8.86 -10.21 13.39
CA VAL A 84 7.94 -9.42 14.22
C VAL A 84 8.63 -9.10 15.53
N GLY A 85 8.60 -7.84 15.95
CA GLY A 85 9.25 -7.44 17.19
C GLY A 85 8.76 -6.11 17.74
N ASP A 86 9.32 -5.76 18.88
CA ASP A 86 9.10 -4.48 19.56
C ASP A 86 9.96 -3.39 18.91
N ILE A 87 9.32 -2.33 18.44
CA ILE A 87 9.99 -1.24 17.70
C ILE A 87 11.05 -0.53 18.57
N VAL A 88 10.92 -0.54 19.89
CA VAL A 88 11.89 0.05 20.81
C VAL A 88 12.86 -0.99 21.36
N GLY A 89 12.35 -2.20 21.63
CA GLY A 89 13.14 -3.28 22.25
C GLY A 89 14.02 -4.04 21.26
N ASP A 90 13.54 -4.26 20.03
CA ASP A 90 14.19 -5.16 19.06
C ASP A 90 14.90 -4.43 17.92
N PHE A 91 14.89 -3.09 17.92
CA PHE A 91 15.68 -2.27 17.00
C PHE A 91 16.87 -1.61 17.67
N LEU A 92 17.96 -1.47 16.92
CA LEU A 92 19.10 -0.63 17.28
C LEU A 92 18.97 0.73 16.57
N TRP A 93 18.85 1.79 17.34
CA TRP A 93 18.75 3.15 16.82
C TRP A 93 19.95 3.98 17.25
N PHE A 94 20.72 4.46 16.26
CA PHE A 94 21.79 5.44 16.49
C PHE A 94 21.33 6.81 16.00
N GLN A 95 21.29 7.77 16.91
CA GLN A 95 20.84 9.14 16.61
C GLN A 95 21.54 10.14 17.54
N TYR A 96 21.92 11.29 17.03
CA TYR A 96 22.62 12.34 17.76
C TYR A 96 23.89 11.85 18.49
N GLY A 97 24.67 11.00 17.80
CA GLY A 97 25.94 10.47 18.33
C GLY A 97 25.81 9.38 19.40
N ARG A 98 24.61 8.85 19.65
CA ARG A 98 24.36 7.82 20.69
C ARG A 98 23.41 6.74 20.22
N TRP A 99 23.57 5.54 20.78
CA TRP A 99 22.56 4.50 20.72
C TRP A 99 21.41 4.82 21.67
N LYS A 100 20.18 4.67 21.19
CA LYS A 100 19.00 4.79 22.05
C LYS A 100 18.92 3.59 22.98
N LEU A 101 18.42 3.82 24.17
CA LEU A 101 18.14 2.75 25.13
C LEU A 101 17.05 1.84 24.57
N ARG A 102 17.29 0.54 24.65
CA ARG A 102 16.33 -0.49 24.29
C ARG A 102 15.57 -0.94 25.54
N HIS A 103 14.25 -1.04 25.42
CA HIS A 103 13.41 -1.62 26.48
C HIS A 103 12.12 -2.16 25.86
N PRO A 104 11.47 -3.17 26.45
CA PRO A 104 10.17 -3.65 25.99
C PRO A 104 9.12 -2.54 26.09
N SER A 105 8.54 -2.15 24.97
CA SER A 105 7.54 -1.08 24.89
C SER A 105 6.12 -1.59 24.62
N GLY A 106 5.98 -2.84 24.16
CA GLY A 106 4.72 -3.39 23.67
C GLY A 106 4.30 -2.86 22.28
N LEU A 107 5.14 -2.02 21.66
CA LEU A 107 4.88 -1.44 20.35
C LEU A 107 5.36 -2.39 19.24
N ARG A 108 4.50 -3.31 18.84
CA ARG A 108 4.85 -4.31 17.82
C ARG A 108 4.83 -3.75 16.40
N GLY A 109 5.80 -4.20 15.61
CA GLY A 109 5.89 -3.98 14.18
C GLY A 109 6.38 -5.25 13.48
N ILE A 110 6.40 -5.23 12.15
CA ILE A 110 6.91 -6.31 11.31
C ILE A 110 7.81 -5.72 10.23
N THR A 111 8.94 -6.35 9.99
CA THR A 111 9.79 -6.09 8.82
C THR A 111 9.55 -7.18 7.79
N VAL A 112 9.19 -6.78 6.59
CA VAL A 112 8.72 -7.69 5.54
C VAL A 112 8.98 -7.04 4.19
N SER A 113 9.32 -7.81 3.17
CA SER A 113 9.46 -7.25 1.82
C SER A 113 8.11 -6.76 1.30
N ARG A 114 8.14 -5.75 0.46
CA ARG A 114 6.91 -5.24 -0.15
C ARG A 114 6.22 -6.29 -1.04
N PRO A 115 6.92 -7.07 -1.86
CA PRO A 115 6.30 -8.13 -2.64
C PRO A 115 5.57 -9.17 -1.78
N CYS A 116 6.18 -9.62 -0.70
CA CYS A 116 5.59 -10.58 0.24
C CYS A 116 4.31 -10.03 0.87
N LEU A 117 4.38 -8.83 1.45
CA LEU A 117 3.23 -8.18 2.07
C LEU A 117 2.08 -7.96 1.08
N GLU A 118 2.38 -7.43 -0.11
CA GLU A 118 1.36 -7.17 -1.14
C GLU A 118 0.74 -8.48 -1.66
N ALA A 119 1.53 -9.53 -1.86
CA ALA A 119 1.03 -10.84 -2.25
C ALA A 119 0.09 -11.45 -1.19
N ALA A 120 0.45 -11.34 0.10
CA ALA A 120 -0.39 -11.81 1.19
C ALA A 120 -1.75 -11.10 1.25
N MET A 121 -1.75 -9.77 1.07
CA MET A 121 -3.00 -9.00 0.99
C MET A 121 -3.82 -9.36 -0.24
N ARG A 122 -3.20 -9.43 -1.42
CA ARG A 122 -3.86 -9.75 -2.69
C ARG A 122 -4.52 -11.12 -2.64
N ARG A 123 -3.84 -12.14 -2.12
CA ARG A 123 -4.44 -13.48 -1.93
C ARG A 123 -5.72 -13.43 -1.10
N ARG A 124 -5.76 -12.60 -0.06
CA ARG A 124 -6.94 -12.46 0.80
C ARG A 124 -8.07 -11.70 0.13
N VAL A 125 -7.75 -10.62 -0.56
CA VAL A 125 -8.75 -9.82 -1.30
C VAL A 125 -9.35 -10.62 -2.46
N LYS A 126 -8.54 -11.42 -3.17
CA LYS A 126 -9.03 -12.33 -4.24
C LYS A 126 -10.00 -13.41 -3.73
N ARG A 127 -9.98 -13.72 -2.44
CA ARG A 127 -10.92 -14.69 -1.82
C ARG A 127 -12.26 -14.07 -1.41
N LEU A 128 -12.40 -12.75 -1.48
CA LEU A 128 -13.67 -12.08 -1.18
C LEU A 128 -14.63 -12.30 -2.35
N GLY A 129 -15.79 -12.90 -2.08
CA GLY A 129 -16.73 -13.30 -3.13
C GLY A 129 -17.36 -12.14 -3.91
N ASN A 130 -17.29 -10.92 -3.36
CA ASN A 130 -17.85 -9.72 -3.97
C ASN A 130 -16.78 -8.74 -4.49
N VAL A 131 -15.51 -9.14 -4.56
CA VAL A 131 -14.42 -8.32 -5.11
C VAL A 131 -13.94 -8.91 -6.44
N THR A 132 -13.94 -8.09 -7.47
CA THR A 132 -13.48 -8.48 -8.83
C THR A 132 -12.29 -7.62 -9.24
N PHE A 133 -11.30 -8.24 -9.90
CA PHE A 133 -10.15 -7.53 -10.45
C PHE A 133 -10.29 -7.42 -11.97
N LEU A 134 -10.17 -6.21 -12.48
CA LEU A 134 -10.01 -5.91 -13.90
C LEU A 134 -8.55 -5.53 -14.13
N GLU A 135 -7.75 -6.54 -14.42
CA GLU A 135 -6.32 -6.40 -14.75
C GLU A 135 -6.14 -5.91 -16.18
N SER A 136 -4.94 -5.43 -16.57
CA SER A 136 -4.66 -4.86 -17.89
C SER A 136 -5.67 -3.78 -18.28
N THR A 137 -6.11 -2.95 -17.33
CA THR A 137 -7.21 -2.00 -17.52
C THR A 137 -6.84 -0.63 -16.96
N ASP A 138 -6.88 0.38 -17.82
CA ASP A 138 -6.66 1.78 -17.44
C ASP A 138 -7.96 2.42 -16.93
N GLY A 139 -7.85 3.25 -15.88
CA GLY A 139 -8.90 4.17 -15.49
C GLY A 139 -8.95 5.36 -16.44
N VAL A 140 -10.13 5.70 -16.95
CA VAL A 140 -10.30 6.80 -17.90
C VAL A 140 -10.86 8.04 -17.20
N ARG A 141 -12.05 7.95 -16.63
CA ARG A 141 -12.69 9.04 -15.88
C ARG A 141 -13.92 8.58 -15.10
N PRO A 142 -14.30 9.27 -14.03
CA PRO A 142 -15.59 9.08 -13.38
C PRO A 142 -16.74 9.59 -14.26
N ILE A 143 -17.94 9.14 -13.93
CA ILE A 143 -19.22 9.62 -14.48
C ILE A 143 -19.97 10.26 -13.33
N PHE A 144 -20.41 11.50 -13.52
CA PHE A 144 -21.17 12.24 -12.54
C PHE A 144 -22.62 12.47 -13.05
N ASP A 145 -23.56 12.43 -12.14
CA ASP A 145 -24.91 12.87 -12.39
C ASP A 145 -24.92 14.41 -12.55
N PRO A 146 -25.41 14.95 -13.68
CA PRO A 146 -25.41 16.38 -13.90
C PRO A 146 -26.38 17.16 -12.99
N ALA A 147 -27.33 16.47 -12.36
CA ALA A 147 -28.33 17.11 -11.52
C ALA A 147 -27.82 17.43 -10.11
N ASP A 148 -27.00 16.56 -9.54
CA ASP A 148 -26.54 16.69 -8.16
C ASP A 148 -25.02 16.46 -7.95
N GLY A 149 -24.31 16.16 -9.02
CA GLY A 149 -22.85 15.97 -9.00
C GLY A 149 -22.39 14.67 -8.33
N ARG A 150 -23.30 13.75 -8.00
CA ARG A 150 -22.90 12.45 -7.45
C ARG A 150 -22.22 11.59 -8.51
N VAL A 151 -21.23 10.80 -8.09
CA VAL A 151 -20.66 9.77 -8.95
C VAL A 151 -21.68 8.66 -9.16
N THR A 152 -21.88 8.27 -10.43
CA THR A 152 -22.80 7.19 -10.83
C THR A 152 -22.09 6.06 -11.54
N GLY A 153 -20.82 6.27 -11.90
CA GLY A 153 -20.04 5.23 -12.59
C GLY A 153 -18.61 5.66 -12.85
N PHE A 154 -17.90 4.79 -13.53
CA PHE A 154 -16.53 4.98 -13.95
C PHE A 154 -16.28 4.39 -15.33
N ILE A 155 -15.57 5.10 -16.20
CA ILE A 155 -15.14 4.58 -17.49
C ILE A 155 -13.74 3.98 -17.32
N ALA A 156 -13.62 2.70 -17.64
CA ALA A 156 -12.37 1.97 -17.71
C ALA A 156 -12.09 1.50 -19.14
N ARG A 157 -10.82 1.31 -19.49
CA ARG A 157 -10.41 0.88 -20.83
C ARG A 157 -9.48 -0.32 -20.75
N SER A 158 -9.92 -1.45 -21.34
CA SER A 158 -9.05 -2.61 -21.50
C SER A 158 -7.86 -2.27 -22.39
N ARG A 159 -6.65 -2.55 -21.94
CA ARG A 159 -5.41 -2.34 -22.69
C ARG A 159 -5.28 -3.32 -23.85
N ASP A 160 -5.73 -4.54 -23.66
CA ASP A 160 -5.58 -5.62 -24.62
C ASP A 160 -6.53 -5.44 -25.82
N ARG A 161 -7.74 -4.92 -25.56
CA ARG A 161 -8.78 -4.75 -26.57
C ARG A 161 -9.01 -3.30 -26.99
N SER A 162 -8.41 -2.34 -26.30
CA SER A 162 -8.64 -0.89 -26.50
C SER A 162 -10.12 -0.47 -26.44
N VAL A 163 -10.95 -1.23 -25.72
CA VAL A 163 -12.39 -1.01 -25.61
C VAL A 163 -12.70 -0.37 -24.27
N ASN A 164 -13.49 0.70 -24.30
CA ASN A 164 -14.05 1.32 -23.12
C ASN A 164 -15.21 0.48 -22.59
N GLN A 165 -15.30 0.37 -21.28
CA GLN A 165 -16.44 -0.20 -20.55
C GLN A 165 -16.90 0.76 -19.48
N THR A 166 -18.19 0.86 -19.28
CA THR A 166 -18.79 1.61 -18.19
C THR A 166 -19.03 0.68 -17.00
N LEU A 167 -18.55 1.09 -15.84
CA LEU A 167 -18.74 0.41 -14.57
C LEU A 167 -19.68 1.27 -13.72
N ASP A 168 -20.81 0.72 -13.31
CA ASP A 168 -21.69 1.39 -12.36
C ASP A 168 -21.00 1.50 -11.00
N ALA A 169 -21.05 2.67 -10.37
CA ALA A 169 -20.42 2.90 -9.09
C ALA A 169 -21.10 4.04 -8.32
N GLU A 170 -21.46 3.76 -7.08
CA GLU A 170 -21.90 4.78 -6.12
C GLU A 170 -20.73 5.42 -5.38
N LEU A 171 -19.55 4.77 -5.44
CA LEU A 171 -18.31 5.27 -4.89
C LEU A 171 -17.13 4.92 -5.79
N VAL A 172 -16.26 5.88 -6.06
CA VAL A 172 -14.97 5.66 -6.71
C VAL A 172 -13.85 6.04 -5.74
N VAL A 173 -12.92 5.13 -5.52
CA VAL A 173 -11.72 5.35 -4.71
C VAL A 173 -10.50 5.37 -5.63
N ASP A 174 -9.84 6.50 -5.72
CA ASP A 174 -8.58 6.61 -6.46
C ASP A 174 -7.38 6.25 -5.56
N ALA A 175 -6.87 5.05 -5.75
CA ALA A 175 -5.65 4.53 -5.14
C ALA A 175 -4.52 4.35 -6.17
N SER A 176 -4.56 5.08 -7.30
CA SER A 176 -3.59 5.01 -8.40
C SER A 176 -2.22 5.65 -8.06
N GLY A 177 -2.11 6.29 -6.89
CA GLY A 177 -0.87 6.86 -6.37
C GLY A 177 -0.46 8.16 -7.06
N ARG A 178 0.85 8.35 -7.30
CA ARG A 178 1.39 9.60 -7.87
C ARG A 178 0.88 9.92 -9.27
N GLY A 179 0.34 8.96 -9.98
CA GLY A 179 -0.24 9.13 -11.31
C GLY A 179 -1.72 9.46 -11.30
N SER A 180 -2.30 9.77 -10.13
CA SER A 180 -3.71 10.13 -9.99
C SER A 180 -4.11 11.24 -10.95
N GLN A 181 -5.22 11.01 -11.65
CA GLN A 181 -5.85 11.99 -12.51
C GLN A 181 -7.07 12.66 -11.85
N SER A 182 -7.35 12.33 -10.59
CA SER A 182 -8.51 12.87 -9.85
C SER A 182 -8.56 14.40 -9.81
N PRO A 183 -7.46 15.13 -9.58
CA PRO A 183 -7.50 16.61 -9.63
C PRO A 183 -7.99 17.15 -10.98
N LYS A 184 -7.53 16.52 -12.08
CA LYS A 184 -7.93 16.89 -13.44
C LYS A 184 -9.40 16.54 -13.69
N TRP A 185 -9.84 15.34 -13.31
CA TRP A 185 -11.23 14.92 -13.48
C TRP A 185 -12.22 15.82 -12.71
N LEU A 186 -11.85 16.25 -11.51
CA LEU A 186 -12.66 17.17 -10.71
C LEU A 186 -12.76 18.54 -11.38
N GLU A 187 -11.64 19.08 -11.86
CA GLU A 187 -11.60 20.35 -12.58
C GLU A 187 -12.44 20.32 -13.86
N GLU A 188 -12.28 19.28 -14.69
CA GLU A 188 -13.04 19.07 -15.94
C GLU A 188 -14.54 18.86 -15.68
N SER A 189 -14.92 18.39 -14.48
CA SER A 189 -16.31 18.16 -14.09
C SER A 189 -16.93 19.33 -13.31
N GLY A 190 -16.23 20.46 -13.20
CA GLY A 190 -16.77 21.68 -12.60
C GLY A 190 -16.65 21.78 -11.07
N PHE A 191 -15.97 20.81 -10.40
CA PHE A 191 -15.75 20.86 -8.95
C PHE A 191 -14.59 21.76 -8.53
N GLY A 192 -13.89 22.36 -9.51
CA GLY A 192 -12.70 23.18 -9.28
C GLY A 192 -11.44 22.32 -9.12
N LYS A 193 -10.30 23.01 -9.03
CA LYS A 193 -8.99 22.39 -8.84
C LYS A 193 -8.62 22.42 -7.37
N PRO A 194 -8.27 21.28 -6.75
CA PRO A 194 -7.78 21.27 -5.38
C PRO A 194 -6.45 22.02 -5.27
N GLU A 195 -6.26 22.73 -4.15
CA GLU A 195 -5.00 23.37 -3.84
C GLU A 195 -3.89 22.32 -3.62
N GLU A 196 -2.74 22.51 -4.26
CA GLU A 196 -1.61 21.62 -4.11
C GLU A 196 -0.43 22.35 -3.45
N ILE A 197 0.03 21.80 -2.33
CA ILE A 197 1.26 22.25 -1.66
C ILE A 197 2.35 21.19 -1.87
N SER A 198 3.51 21.61 -2.37
CA SER A 198 4.62 20.71 -2.67
C SER A 198 5.88 21.12 -1.93
N VAL A 199 6.51 20.17 -1.24
CA VAL A 199 7.82 20.32 -0.62
C VAL A 199 8.80 19.40 -1.31
N LYS A 200 9.81 19.98 -1.97
CA LYS A 200 10.87 19.23 -2.65
C LYS A 200 12.04 19.00 -1.69
N VAL A 201 12.28 17.77 -1.29
CA VAL A 201 13.34 17.42 -0.32
C VAL A 201 14.58 16.79 -0.96
N ASN A 202 14.53 16.42 -2.25
CA ASN A 202 15.63 15.82 -3.01
C ASN A 202 16.30 14.63 -2.30
N VAL A 203 15.49 13.74 -1.71
CA VAL A 203 15.98 12.54 -1.04
C VAL A 203 16.04 11.38 -2.04
N GLY A 204 17.17 10.70 -2.09
CA GLY A 204 17.37 9.47 -2.85
C GLY A 204 17.63 8.28 -1.95
N TYR A 205 17.24 7.09 -2.39
CA TYR A 205 17.47 5.82 -1.69
C TYR A 205 18.24 4.86 -2.59
N ALA A 206 19.20 4.16 -1.99
CA ALA A 206 19.82 2.98 -2.59
C ALA A 206 19.62 1.80 -1.64
N THR A 207 19.22 0.65 -2.17
CA THR A 207 18.97 -0.55 -1.37
C THR A 207 19.74 -1.72 -1.97
N ARG A 208 20.31 -2.54 -1.08
CA ARG A 208 20.94 -3.81 -1.42
C ARG A 208 20.33 -4.90 -0.55
N ILE A 209 19.98 -6.01 -1.18
CA ILE A 209 19.55 -7.23 -0.49
C ILE A 209 20.82 -8.06 -0.22
N CYS A 210 20.97 -8.53 1.01
CA CYS A 210 22.07 -9.37 1.44
C CYS A 210 21.52 -10.59 2.18
N GLU A 211 22.21 -11.70 2.06
CA GLU A 211 21.93 -12.90 2.85
C GLU A 211 22.21 -12.61 4.33
N ARG A 212 21.30 -13.01 5.20
CA ARG A 212 21.41 -12.86 6.65
C ARG A 212 22.02 -14.13 7.25
N ARG A 213 22.99 -13.95 8.15
CA ARG A 213 23.62 -15.03 8.92
C ARG A 213 23.23 -14.96 10.38
N PRO A 214 23.25 -16.09 11.12
CA PRO A 214 23.10 -16.08 12.57
C PRO A 214 24.08 -15.11 13.23
N GLY A 215 23.58 -14.28 14.15
CA GLY A 215 24.38 -13.25 14.83
C GLY A 215 24.47 -11.90 14.10
N ASP A 216 24.09 -11.82 12.84
CA ASP A 216 23.97 -10.54 12.15
C ASP A 216 22.94 -9.65 12.87
N LEU A 217 23.08 -8.32 12.75
CA LEU A 217 22.23 -7.34 13.40
C LEU A 217 22.23 -7.40 14.95
N PHE A 218 23.22 -8.04 15.58
CA PHE A 218 23.37 -8.07 17.05
C PHE A 218 22.09 -8.51 17.78
N ASN A 219 21.44 -9.57 17.30
CA ASN A 219 20.15 -10.08 17.79
C ASN A 219 19.02 -9.01 17.78
N SER A 220 19.05 -8.10 16.83
CA SER A 220 17.96 -7.18 16.55
C SER A 220 17.27 -7.53 15.23
N ILE A 221 16.09 -6.98 14.99
CA ILE A 221 15.37 -7.11 13.72
C ILE A 221 15.68 -5.96 12.75
N GLY A 222 16.35 -4.94 13.24
CA GLY A 222 16.80 -3.83 12.41
C GLY A 222 17.79 -2.91 13.12
N VAL A 223 18.61 -2.26 12.31
CA VAL A 223 19.56 -1.23 12.74
C VAL A 223 19.29 0.03 11.94
N ILE A 224 19.10 1.15 12.60
CA ILE A 224 18.87 2.44 11.96
C ILE A 224 19.92 3.44 12.44
N VAL A 225 20.60 4.06 11.52
CA VAL A 225 21.52 5.17 11.75
C VAL A 225 20.92 6.41 11.10
N SER A 226 20.40 7.30 11.93
CA SER A 226 19.77 8.54 11.47
C SER A 226 20.80 9.58 11.08
N GLY A 227 20.51 10.35 10.05
CA GLY A 227 21.28 11.56 9.75
C GLY A 227 21.17 12.59 10.86
N THR A 228 22.11 13.53 10.87
CA THR A 228 22.17 14.63 11.85
C THR A 228 22.20 15.97 11.09
N PRO A 229 21.07 16.43 10.56
CA PRO A 229 21.02 17.70 9.86
C PRO A 229 21.42 18.87 10.80
N PRO A 230 22.04 19.92 10.24
CA PRO A 230 22.40 20.13 8.85
C PRO A 230 23.72 19.48 8.43
N THR A 231 24.52 18.98 9.37
CA THR A 231 25.90 18.51 9.16
C THR A 231 26.00 17.10 8.60
N GLY A 232 25.05 16.21 8.96
CA GLY A 232 24.98 14.83 8.51
C GLY A 232 23.71 14.59 7.71
N THR A 233 23.82 14.56 6.36
CA THR A 233 22.66 14.40 5.47
C THR A 233 22.39 12.94 5.07
N ARG A 234 23.25 12.01 5.48
CA ARG A 234 23.11 10.58 5.14
C ARG A 234 22.52 9.80 6.31
N ALA A 235 21.62 8.90 6.00
CA ALA A 235 21.08 7.93 6.93
C ALA A 235 21.24 6.53 6.35
N ALA A 236 21.27 5.53 7.19
CA ALA A 236 21.31 4.12 6.76
C ALA A 236 20.36 3.29 7.62
N GLY A 237 19.84 2.22 7.06
CA GLY A 237 19.04 1.24 7.77
C GLY A 237 19.27 -0.14 7.21
N VAL A 238 19.34 -1.13 8.10
CA VAL A 238 19.34 -2.54 7.74
C VAL A 238 18.13 -3.15 8.43
N LEU A 239 17.27 -3.80 7.67
CA LEU A 239 16.09 -4.49 8.18
C LEU A 239 16.21 -5.97 7.82
N ALA A 240 15.98 -6.84 8.80
CA ALA A 240 15.77 -8.25 8.50
C ALA A 240 14.44 -8.39 7.74
N ALA A 241 14.35 -9.33 6.82
CA ALA A 241 13.12 -9.69 6.12
C ALA A 241 13.02 -11.22 6.01
N GLU A 242 11.90 -11.71 5.49
CA GLU A 242 11.68 -13.13 5.17
C GLU A 242 12.70 -13.70 4.21
#